data_6db32d1f2df9d88cee7e050efb0454c2
#
_entry.id   6db32d1f2df9d88cee7e050efb0454c2
#
_cell.length_a   1.000
_cell.length_b   1.000
_cell.length_c   1.000
_cell.angle_alpha   90.00
_cell.angle_beta   90.00
_cell.angle_gamma   90.00
#
_symmetry.space_group_name_H-M   'P 1'
#
loop_
_entity.id
_entity.type
_entity.pdbx_description
1 polymer ?
#
loop_
_entity_poly.entity_id
_entity_poly.type
_entity_poly.pdbx_seq_one_letter_code
_entity_poly.pdbx_strand_id
1 'polypeptide(L)'
;MPVLIAAVIVLVLGVAMKAGGISIGSAPRGVRANNPLNIESNANNNWVGKVSPSVDSRFETFRAPEYGFRAGAILLRDSYQGRYGLETIEEIIYKFAPSHENDSDNYASFVASQLGINANEPINLSSDATLAKMLHAMSVMEVGRYYSLEQAQEGVRMA
;
A
#
# COMPACT_ATOMS: atom_id res chain seq x y z
N MET A 1 -9.34 -1.06 21.41
CA MET A 1 -9.97 -1.64 20.20
C MET A 1 -8.86 -2.17 19.33
N PRO A 2 -8.80 -3.46 19.03
CA PRO A 2 -7.77 -3.96 18.15
C PRO A 2 -8.06 -3.48 16.72
N VAL A 3 -7.13 -2.70 16.16
CA VAL A 3 -7.12 -2.44 14.72
C VAL A 3 -6.70 -3.76 14.08
N LEU A 4 -7.64 -4.40 13.42
CA LEU A 4 -7.37 -5.65 12.72
C LEU A 4 -6.47 -5.38 11.51
N ILE A 5 -5.49 -6.22 11.42
CA ILE A 5 -4.43 -6.33 10.43
C ILE A 5 -5.04 -6.48 9.04
N ALA A 6 -4.66 -5.62 8.11
CA ALA A 6 -4.85 -5.92 6.70
C ALA A 6 -3.77 -6.95 6.31
N ALA A 7 -4.16 -8.19 6.09
CA ALA A 7 -3.30 -9.14 5.40
C ALA A 7 -3.40 -8.83 3.90
N VAL A 8 -2.28 -8.59 3.26
CA VAL A 8 -2.21 -8.33 1.82
C VAL A 8 -1.52 -9.52 1.17
N ILE A 9 -2.20 -10.15 0.24
CA ILE A 9 -1.59 -11.18 -0.62
C ILE A 9 -1.08 -10.47 -1.87
N VAL A 10 0.23 -10.40 -2.01
CA VAL A 10 0.87 -9.98 -3.25
C VAL A 10 0.89 -11.16 -4.21
N LEU A 11 -0.04 -11.20 -5.14
CA LEU A 11 0.06 -12.12 -6.25
C LEU A 11 0.99 -11.49 -7.29
N VAL A 12 2.28 -11.81 -7.23
CA VAL A 12 3.23 -11.44 -8.28
C VAL A 12 2.94 -12.29 -9.50
N LEU A 13 2.01 -11.82 -10.33
CA LEU A 13 1.86 -12.30 -11.68
C LEU A 13 2.89 -11.57 -12.55
N GLY A 14 3.92 -12.29 -12.96
CA GLY A 14 4.89 -11.80 -13.93
C GLY A 14 4.16 -11.32 -15.19
N VAL A 15 4.10 -10.02 -15.40
CA VAL A 15 3.53 -9.44 -16.62
C VAL A 15 4.61 -9.37 -17.66
N ALA A 16 4.55 -10.29 -18.63
CA ALA A 16 5.24 -10.11 -19.90
C ALA A 16 4.64 -8.91 -20.63
N MET A 17 5.42 -7.85 -20.83
CA MET A 17 5.01 -6.68 -21.61
C MET A 17 4.80 -7.08 -23.06
N LYS A 18 3.54 -7.16 -23.52
CA LYS A 18 3.19 -7.01 -24.93
C LYS A 18 2.59 -5.61 -25.12
N ALA A 19 3.21 -4.83 -26.01
CA ALA A 19 2.65 -3.58 -26.47
C ALA A 19 1.32 -3.84 -27.19
N GLY A 20 0.23 -3.41 -26.61
CA GLY A 20 -1.11 -3.51 -27.18
C GLY A 20 -2.13 -2.87 -26.23
N GLY A 21 -3.00 -2.04 -26.74
CA GLY A 21 -3.92 -1.15 -26.01
C GLY A 21 -4.49 -1.72 -24.72
N ILE A 22 -4.38 -0.96 -23.65
CA ILE A 22 -4.85 -1.33 -22.31
C ILE A 22 -6.38 -1.31 -22.32
N SER A 23 -6.99 -2.49 -22.29
CA SER A 23 -8.41 -2.62 -21.98
C SER A 23 -8.63 -2.32 -20.50
N ILE A 24 -9.51 -1.37 -20.16
CA ILE A 24 -9.85 -0.98 -18.79
C ILE A 24 -10.28 -2.22 -17.94
N GLY A 25 -10.80 -3.27 -18.58
CA GLY A 25 -11.14 -4.54 -17.91
C GLY A 25 -9.94 -5.39 -17.49
N SER A 26 -8.71 -5.08 -17.93
CA SER A 26 -7.49 -5.82 -17.61
C SER A 26 -6.66 -5.21 -16.47
N ALA A 27 -7.04 -4.04 -15.94
CA ALA A 27 -6.31 -3.39 -14.85
C ALA A 27 -6.37 -4.25 -13.57
N PRO A 28 -5.32 -4.23 -12.72
CA PRO A 28 -5.31 -4.90 -11.43
C PRO A 28 -6.51 -4.51 -10.55
N ARG A 29 -6.93 -5.42 -9.66
CA ARG A 29 -8.09 -5.21 -8.77
C ARG A 29 -7.97 -3.91 -7.96
N GLY A 30 -6.80 -3.66 -7.36
CA GLY A 30 -6.56 -2.44 -6.60
C GLY A 30 -6.66 -1.17 -7.44
N VAL A 31 -6.25 -1.21 -8.71
CA VAL A 31 -6.41 -0.07 -9.63
C VAL A 31 -7.89 0.22 -9.91
N ARG A 32 -8.69 -0.82 -10.18
CA ARG A 32 -10.14 -0.66 -10.40
C ARG A 32 -10.88 -0.15 -9.17
N ALA A 33 -10.34 -0.43 -7.98
CA ALA A 33 -10.89 -0.03 -6.69
C ALA A 33 -10.33 1.30 -6.16
N ASN A 34 -9.45 2.00 -6.89
CA ASN A 34 -8.69 3.15 -6.39
C ASN A 34 -7.95 2.85 -5.06
N ASN A 35 -7.46 1.63 -4.92
CA ASN A 35 -6.82 1.10 -3.73
C ASN A 35 -5.37 0.71 -4.05
N PRO A 36 -4.43 1.67 -4.04
CA PRO A 36 -3.05 1.45 -4.47
C PRO A 36 -2.29 0.43 -3.63
N LEU A 37 -2.77 0.14 -2.42
CA LEU A 37 -2.11 -0.77 -1.48
C LEU A 37 -2.89 -2.07 -1.26
N ASN A 38 -3.92 -2.35 -2.05
CA ASN A 38 -4.78 -3.51 -1.88
C ASN A 38 -5.27 -3.70 -0.41
N ILE A 39 -5.57 -2.59 0.28
CA ILE A 39 -6.08 -2.65 1.66
C ILE A 39 -7.34 -3.49 1.70
N GLU A 40 -7.34 -4.52 2.54
CA GLU A 40 -8.48 -5.43 2.69
C GLU A 40 -9.69 -4.74 3.31
N SER A 41 -10.86 -5.12 2.83
CA SER A 41 -12.14 -4.61 3.32
C SER A 41 -12.38 -5.05 4.76
N ASN A 42 -12.70 -4.09 5.61
CA ASN A 42 -13.10 -4.33 6.99
C ASN A 42 -14.24 -3.38 7.37
N ALA A 43 -15.36 -3.95 7.81
CA ALA A 43 -16.53 -3.17 8.20
C ALA A 43 -16.25 -2.20 9.37
N ASN A 44 -15.27 -2.51 10.21
CA ASN A 44 -14.87 -1.66 11.34
C ASN A 44 -13.94 -0.49 10.95
N ASN A 45 -13.43 -0.48 9.72
CA ASN A 45 -12.57 0.59 9.24
C ASN A 45 -13.41 1.68 8.57
N ASN A 46 -13.34 2.87 9.13
CA ASN A 46 -14.11 4.03 8.65
C ASN A 46 -13.19 5.01 7.89
N TRP A 47 -12.59 4.51 6.81
CA TRP A 47 -11.67 5.31 6.00
C TRP A 47 -12.39 6.47 5.32
N VAL A 48 -11.80 7.66 5.39
CA VAL A 48 -12.27 8.82 4.60
C VAL A 48 -12.16 8.49 3.11
N GLY A 49 -13.19 8.78 2.34
CA GLY A 49 -13.25 8.47 0.91
C GLY A 49 -13.58 7.02 0.56
N LYS A 50 -13.83 6.17 1.56
CA LYS A 50 -14.33 4.80 1.33
C LYS A 50 -15.66 4.82 0.59
N VAL A 51 -15.80 3.94 -0.37
CA VAL A 51 -17.05 3.68 -1.10
C VAL A 51 -17.73 2.45 -0.51
N SER A 52 -19.03 2.56 -0.22
CA SER A 52 -19.82 1.45 0.30
C SER A 52 -21.14 1.32 -0.49
N PRO A 53 -21.49 0.13 -0.99
CA PRO A 53 -20.70 -1.10 -0.93
C PRO A 53 -19.42 -1.02 -1.78
N SER A 54 -18.39 -1.79 -1.41
CA SER A 54 -17.17 -1.90 -2.22
C SER A 54 -17.48 -2.55 -3.56
N VAL A 55 -16.78 -2.12 -4.62
CA VAL A 55 -16.86 -2.78 -5.93
C VAL A 55 -16.08 -4.10 -5.97
N ASP A 56 -15.23 -4.33 -4.98
CA ASP A 56 -14.45 -5.55 -4.81
C ASP A 56 -14.88 -6.29 -3.54
N SER A 57 -14.98 -7.60 -3.60
CA SER A 57 -15.43 -8.44 -2.48
C SER A 57 -14.39 -8.59 -1.36
N ARG A 58 -13.12 -8.32 -1.66
CA ARG A 58 -12.01 -8.50 -0.72
C ARG A 58 -11.39 -7.19 -0.30
N PHE A 59 -11.21 -6.26 -1.24
CA PHE A 59 -10.48 -5.02 -1.02
C PHE A 59 -11.41 -3.84 -0.83
N GLU A 60 -10.95 -2.86 -0.04
CA GLU A 60 -11.61 -1.57 0.06
C GLU A 60 -11.66 -0.87 -1.30
N THR A 61 -12.72 -0.12 -1.52
CA THR A 61 -12.84 0.79 -2.67
C THR A 61 -12.82 2.22 -2.19
N PHE A 62 -12.05 3.07 -2.87
CA PHE A 62 -11.97 4.49 -2.59
C PHE A 62 -12.51 5.33 -3.75
N ARG A 63 -12.93 6.57 -3.45
CA ARG A 63 -13.41 7.53 -4.46
C ARG A 63 -12.32 7.95 -5.43
N ALA A 64 -11.06 8.01 -4.94
CA ALA A 64 -9.87 8.32 -5.70
C ALA A 64 -8.65 7.64 -5.04
N PRO A 65 -7.56 7.38 -5.79
CA PRO A 65 -6.38 6.70 -5.24
C PRO A 65 -5.71 7.46 -4.09
N GLU A 66 -5.83 8.77 -4.04
CA GLU A 66 -5.29 9.61 -2.95
C GLU A 66 -5.91 9.23 -1.59
N TYR A 67 -7.19 8.84 -1.55
CA TYR A 67 -7.82 8.32 -0.33
C TYR A 67 -7.27 6.95 0.08
N GLY A 68 -6.92 6.11 -0.89
CA GLY A 68 -6.23 4.84 -0.62
C GLY A 68 -4.82 5.07 -0.05
N PHE A 69 -4.08 6.02 -0.62
CA PHE A 69 -2.78 6.44 -0.06
C PHE A 69 -2.91 7.08 1.33
N ARG A 70 -3.96 7.88 1.56
CA ARG A 70 -4.27 8.41 2.88
C ARG A 70 -4.48 7.32 3.92
N ALA A 71 -5.27 6.31 3.59
CA ALA A 71 -5.50 5.18 4.47
C ALA A 71 -4.18 4.43 4.78
N GLY A 72 -3.33 4.25 3.77
CA GLY A 72 -1.99 3.70 3.93
C GLY A 72 -1.10 4.54 4.84
N ALA A 73 -1.14 5.86 4.70
CA ALA A 73 -0.37 6.77 5.56
C ALA A 73 -0.74 6.63 7.04
N ILE A 74 -2.02 6.62 7.34
CA ILE A 74 -2.53 6.41 8.70
C ILE A 74 -2.13 5.00 9.20
N LEU A 75 -2.25 3.99 8.36
CA LEU A 75 -1.89 2.61 8.73
C LEU A 75 -0.40 2.50 9.08
N LEU A 76 0.50 3.02 8.24
CA LEU A 76 1.94 2.89 8.44
C LEU A 76 2.45 3.79 9.55
N ARG A 77 2.12 5.09 9.51
CA ARG A 77 2.62 6.08 10.46
C ARG A 77 2.00 5.92 11.84
N ASP A 78 0.67 5.90 11.92
CA ASP A 78 -0.02 5.99 13.20
C ASP A 78 -0.19 4.61 13.86
N SER A 79 -0.43 3.56 13.05
CA SER A 79 -0.63 2.23 13.59
C SER A 79 0.67 1.43 13.66
N TYR A 80 1.38 1.25 12.56
CA TYR A 80 2.55 0.36 12.54
C TYR A 80 3.73 0.99 13.28
N GLN A 81 4.13 2.21 12.95
CA GLN A 81 5.21 2.88 13.65
C GLN A 81 4.74 3.43 15.01
N GLY A 82 3.65 4.18 15.06
CA GLY A 82 3.22 4.88 16.27
C GLY A 82 2.70 3.96 17.37
N ARG A 83 1.86 2.99 17.04
CA ARG A 83 1.23 2.11 18.03
C ARG A 83 2.00 0.81 18.28
N TYR A 84 2.52 0.19 17.22
CA TYR A 84 3.22 -1.09 17.32
C TYR A 84 4.73 -0.95 17.45
N GLY A 85 5.27 0.26 17.27
CA GLY A 85 6.71 0.54 17.41
C GLY A 85 7.58 -0.12 16.36
N LEU A 86 7.03 -0.35 15.13
CA LEU A 86 7.82 -0.90 14.05
C LEU A 86 8.74 0.20 13.48
N GLU A 87 10.02 -0.06 13.45
CA GLU A 87 11.02 0.97 13.16
C GLU A 87 11.68 0.82 11.79
N THR A 88 11.58 -0.36 11.17
CA THR A 88 12.29 -0.67 9.92
C THR A 88 11.31 -1.00 8.79
N ILE A 89 11.78 -0.85 7.53
CA ILE A 89 11.00 -1.27 6.36
C ILE A 89 10.67 -2.77 6.45
N GLU A 90 11.65 -3.59 6.85
CA GLU A 90 11.47 -5.03 6.98
C GLU A 90 10.31 -5.35 7.93
N GLU A 91 10.32 -4.81 9.16
CA GLU A 91 9.25 -5.04 10.15
C GLU A 91 7.88 -4.60 9.64
N ILE A 92 7.82 -3.43 9.01
CA ILE A 92 6.58 -2.86 8.48
C ILE A 92 6.04 -3.73 7.35
N ILE A 93 6.89 -4.14 6.40
CA ILE A 93 6.48 -4.98 5.27
C ILE A 93 6.08 -6.37 5.74
N TYR A 94 6.79 -7.00 6.67
CA TYR A 94 6.41 -8.30 7.22
C TYR A 94 5.06 -8.27 7.93
N LYS A 95 4.72 -7.13 8.56
CA LYS A 95 3.39 -6.95 9.14
C LYS A 95 2.32 -6.69 8.08
N PHE A 96 2.65 -5.91 7.06
CA PHE A 96 1.73 -5.55 5.98
C PHE A 96 1.44 -6.73 5.05
N ALA A 97 2.47 -7.46 4.67
CA ALA A 97 2.44 -8.60 3.74
C ALA A 97 3.19 -9.81 4.35
N PRO A 98 2.53 -10.59 5.24
CA PRO A 98 3.18 -11.67 5.98
C PRO A 98 3.78 -12.75 5.07
N SER A 99 4.94 -13.29 5.45
CA SER A 99 5.77 -14.20 4.64
C SER A 99 5.12 -15.53 4.29
N HIS A 100 4.14 -15.99 5.05
CA HIS A 100 3.39 -17.22 4.74
C HIS A 100 2.44 -17.06 3.53
N GLU A 101 2.19 -15.83 3.10
CA GLU A 101 1.33 -15.50 1.96
C GLU A 101 2.07 -14.75 0.85
N ASN A 102 3.26 -14.22 1.14
CA ASN A 102 3.98 -13.28 0.26
C ASN A 102 5.49 -13.54 0.27
N ASP A 103 6.19 -13.07 -0.76
CA ASP A 103 7.64 -12.91 -0.76
C ASP A 103 8.03 -11.59 -0.08
N SER A 104 7.93 -11.56 1.24
CA SER A 104 8.13 -10.36 2.05
C SER A 104 9.57 -9.85 2.00
N ASP A 105 10.56 -10.74 1.82
CA ASP A 105 11.97 -10.37 1.67
C ASP A 105 12.20 -9.56 0.40
N ASN A 106 11.69 -10.05 -0.72
CA ASN A 106 11.77 -9.32 -1.99
C ASN A 106 11.00 -7.99 -1.93
N TYR A 107 9.84 -8.00 -1.30
CA TYR A 107 9.05 -6.78 -1.12
C TYR A 107 9.80 -5.72 -0.30
N ALA A 108 10.33 -6.09 0.88
CA ALA A 108 11.09 -5.19 1.73
C ALA A 108 12.35 -4.67 1.02
N SER A 109 13.08 -5.54 0.33
CA SER A 109 14.27 -5.19 -0.45
C SER A 109 13.92 -4.20 -1.57
N PHE A 110 12.83 -4.40 -2.29
CA PHE A 110 12.39 -3.49 -3.33
C PHE A 110 12.07 -2.10 -2.74
N VAL A 111 11.25 -2.03 -1.69
CA VAL A 111 10.89 -0.76 -1.05
C VAL A 111 12.14 -0.04 -0.55
N ALA A 112 13.04 -0.73 0.14
CA ALA A 112 14.30 -0.19 0.63
C ALA A 112 15.15 0.40 -0.49
N SER A 113 15.26 -0.31 -1.62
CA SER A 113 15.99 0.15 -2.80
C SER A 113 15.42 1.46 -3.39
N GLN A 114 14.09 1.61 -3.38
CA GLN A 114 13.42 2.83 -3.86
C GLN A 114 13.66 4.03 -2.93
N LEU A 115 13.90 3.78 -1.65
CA LEU A 115 14.21 4.82 -0.66
C LEU A 115 15.73 5.07 -0.53
N GLY A 116 16.57 4.20 -1.05
CA GLY A 116 18.02 4.30 -0.98
C GLY A 116 18.60 4.02 0.41
N ILE A 117 17.93 3.16 1.19
CA ILE A 117 18.37 2.71 2.53
C ILE A 117 18.33 1.19 2.62
N ASN A 118 18.92 0.60 3.69
CA ASN A 118 18.75 -0.83 3.94
C ASN A 118 17.40 -1.12 4.61
N ALA A 119 16.83 -2.30 4.32
CA ALA A 119 15.49 -2.66 4.82
C ALA A 119 15.43 -2.77 6.36
N ASN A 120 16.56 -3.03 7.01
CA ASN A 120 16.69 -3.18 8.45
C ASN A 120 17.23 -1.92 9.17
N GLU A 121 17.40 -0.81 8.45
CA GLU A 121 17.72 0.48 9.07
C GLU A 121 16.45 1.19 9.55
N PRO A 122 16.53 1.92 10.70
CA PRO A 122 15.41 2.71 11.19
C PRO A 122 14.94 3.73 10.17
N ILE A 123 13.62 3.83 9.98
CA ILE A 123 12.97 4.78 9.09
C ILE A 123 12.06 5.73 9.87
N ASN A 124 12.04 7.01 9.48
CA ASN A 124 11.17 8.00 10.09
C ASN A 124 9.94 8.30 9.21
N LEU A 125 8.80 7.73 9.56
CA LEU A 125 7.52 7.94 8.86
C LEU A 125 6.78 9.20 9.31
N SER A 126 7.30 9.96 10.29
CA SER A 126 6.82 11.32 10.57
C SER A 126 7.24 12.32 9.49
N SER A 127 8.23 11.96 8.65
CA SER A 127 8.57 12.70 7.44
C SER A 127 7.58 12.37 6.33
N ASP A 128 6.75 13.32 5.94
CA ASP A 128 5.78 13.16 4.85
C ASP A 128 6.45 12.74 3.53
N ALA A 129 7.64 13.28 3.24
CA ALA A 129 8.38 12.92 2.03
C ALA A 129 8.83 11.45 2.05
N THR A 130 9.30 10.96 3.20
CA THR A 130 9.72 9.57 3.38
C THR A 130 8.51 8.63 3.30
N LEU A 131 7.42 8.98 4.00
CA LEU A 131 6.19 8.21 3.99
C LEU A 131 5.58 8.11 2.58
N ALA A 132 5.52 9.21 1.84
CA ALA A 132 5.01 9.22 0.48
C ALA A 132 5.85 8.35 -0.47
N LYS A 133 7.18 8.40 -0.37
CA LYS A 133 8.08 7.53 -1.15
C LYS A 133 7.86 6.05 -0.83
N MET A 134 7.71 5.72 0.46
CA MET A 134 7.44 4.35 0.90
C MET A 134 6.11 3.85 0.35
N LEU A 135 5.04 4.61 0.50
CA LEU A 135 3.71 4.26 -0.01
C LEU A 135 3.69 4.11 -1.53
N HIS A 136 4.39 4.99 -2.25
CA HIS A 136 4.52 4.87 -3.69
C HIS A 136 5.26 3.59 -4.09
N ALA A 137 6.39 3.27 -3.45
CA ALA A 137 7.12 2.03 -3.70
C ALA A 137 6.26 0.79 -3.39
N MET A 138 5.50 0.82 -2.30
CA MET A 138 4.57 -0.25 -1.96
C MET A 138 3.48 -0.40 -3.03
N SER A 139 2.92 0.68 -3.53
CA SER A 139 1.90 0.63 -4.59
C SER A 139 2.42 -0.01 -5.88
N VAL A 140 3.70 0.18 -6.19
CA VAL A 140 4.34 -0.50 -7.33
C VAL A 140 4.38 -2.02 -7.14
N MET A 141 4.66 -2.48 -5.91
CA MET A 141 4.62 -3.91 -5.58
C MET A 141 3.20 -4.47 -5.64
N GLU A 142 2.22 -3.72 -5.14
CA GLU A 142 0.83 -4.17 -5.03
C GLU A 142 0.09 -4.23 -6.37
N VAL A 143 0.22 -3.19 -7.17
CA VAL A 143 -0.61 -3.02 -8.38
C VAL A 143 0.18 -2.68 -9.64
N GLY A 144 1.51 -2.54 -9.54
CA GLY A 144 2.36 -2.10 -10.64
C GLY A 144 2.46 -0.58 -10.75
N ARG A 145 3.09 -0.09 -11.81
CA ARG A 145 3.39 1.34 -12.02
C ARG A 145 2.16 2.11 -12.57
N TYR A 146 1.07 2.10 -11.83
CA TYR A 146 -0.17 2.80 -12.21
C TYR A 146 -0.31 4.18 -11.58
N TYR A 147 0.34 4.40 -10.43
CA TYR A 147 0.20 5.63 -9.66
C TYR A 147 1.51 6.41 -9.62
N SER A 148 1.41 7.72 -9.48
CA SER A 148 2.56 8.61 -9.36
C SER A 148 2.93 8.89 -7.90
N LEU A 149 4.17 9.39 -7.69
CA LEU A 149 4.61 9.86 -6.38
C LEU A 149 3.75 11.04 -5.89
N GLU A 150 3.32 11.92 -6.80
CA GLU A 150 2.48 13.08 -6.46
C GLU A 150 1.13 12.64 -5.87
N GLN A 151 0.54 11.57 -6.37
CA GLN A 151 -0.69 11.00 -5.80
C GLN A 151 -0.46 10.46 -4.39
N ALA A 152 0.67 9.80 -4.14
CA ALA A 152 1.04 9.36 -2.80
C ALA A 152 1.30 10.55 -1.86
N GLN A 153 1.97 11.60 -2.33
CA GLN A 153 2.19 12.85 -1.57
C GLN A 153 0.87 13.52 -1.21
N GLU A 154 -0.09 13.57 -2.15
CA GLU A 154 -1.42 14.10 -1.86
C GLU A 154 -2.12 13.29 -0.77
N GLY A 155 -2.10 11.96 -0.87
CA GLY A 155 -2.68 11.09 0.15
C GLY A 155 -2.07 11.31 1.54
N VAL A 156 -0.75 11.49 1.62
CA VAL A 156 -0.05 11.80 2.89
C VAL A 156 -0.47 13.16 3.45
N ARG A 157 -0.60 14.19 2.60
CA ARG A 157 -1.07 15.53 3.04
C ARG A 157 -2.48 15.54 3.59
N MET A 158 -3.30 14.58 3.17
CA MET A 158 -4.68 14.44 3.62
C MET A 158 -4.81 13.65 4.94
N ALA A 159 -3.72 13.01 5.42
CA ALA A 159 -3.72 12.07 6.55
C ALA A 159 -3.55 12.75 7.95
#